data_7d7d74789ae8fe4673cc819129480c86
#
_entry.id   7d7d74789ae8fe4673cc819129480c86
#
_cell.length_a   1.000
_cell.length_b   1.000
_cell.length_c   1.000
_cell.angle_alpha   90.00
_cell.angle_beta   90.00
_cell.angle_gamma   90.00
#
_symmetry.space_group_name_H-M   'P 1'
#
loop_
_entity.id
_entity.type
_entity.pdbx_description
1 polymer ?
#
loop_
_entity_poly.entity_id
_entity_poly.type
_entity_poly.pdbx_seq_one_letter_code
_entity_poly.pdbx_strand_id
1 'polypeptide(L)'
;MIQTPIQKLEFPNDRNVRLYCKREDLLPFSLGGNKVRIGRAFFRDMQEKNKDCMIIYGNSRSNLCRVLANLCCAEKIPCYMICSSEENEEQPIETNNSRLMKWLGAEVIPCRKTEIAQTVEQTMNRLTEEGYHPYYIFGDKFGTGNEGTPVQAYVDGYREILAWEKEQNISFSHIFAASGTGSTQCGLVSGKLLEQGTEQIIGLSI
;
A
#
# COMPACT_ATOMS: atom_id res chain seq x y z
N MET A 1 -4.41 -16.92 -0.09
CA MET A 1 -3.62 -15.73 -0.49
C MET A 1 -3.53 -15.68 -2.01
N ILE A 2 -3.58 -14.51 -2.63
CA ILE A 2 -3.40 -14.40 -4.09
C ILE A 2 -1.89 -14.41 -4.34
N GLN A 3 -1.39 -15.46 -5.00
CA GLN A 3 0.00 -15.53 -5.45
C GLN A 3 0.15 -14.82 -6.80
N THR A 4 1.27 -14.12 -6.98
CA THR A 4 1.63 -13.54 -8.28
C THR A 4 2.77 -14.34 -8.92
N PRO A 5 2.77 -14.53 -10.25
CA PRO A 5 3.83 -15.28 -10.92
C PRO A 5 5.20 -14.58 -10.76
N ILE A 6 6.25 -15.40 -10.73
CA ILE A 6 7.63 -14.93 -10.90
C ILE A 6 8.08 -15.37 -12.29
N GLN A 7 8.33 -14.41 -13.15
CA GLN A 7 8.66 -14.62 -14.56
C GLN A 7 10.13 -14.35 -14.81
N LYS A 8 10.81 -15.31 -15.46
CA LYS A 8 12.17 -15.07 -15.95
C LYS A 8 12.13 -14.01 -17.06
N LEU A 9 13.04 -13.06 -17.00
CA LEU A 9 13.22 -12.05 -18.03
C LEU A 9 14.35 -12.46 -18.95
N GLU A 10 14.11 -12.44 -20.25
CA GLU A 10 15.15 -12.62 -21.26
C GLU A 10 15.88 -11.29 -21.43
N PHE A 11 17.05 -11.21 -20.86
CA PHE A 11 17.90 -10.02 -20.89
C PHE A 11 19.31 -10.41 -21.34
N PRO A 12 19.76 -9.96 -22.54
CA PRO A 12 21.12 -10.20 -23.02
C PRO A 12 22.13 -9.55 -22.06
N ASN A 13 23.07 -10.34 -21.55
CA ASN A 13 24.14 -9.82 -20.70
C ASN A 13 25.37 -10.72 -20.76
N ASP A 14 26.55 -10.12 -20.62
CA ASP A 14 27.84 -10.78 -20.69
C ASP A 14 28.29 -11.45 -19.38
N ARG A 15 27.50 -11.25 -18.30
CA ARG A 15 27.84 -11.68 -16.94
C ARG A 15 27.09 -12.91 -16.46
N ASN A 16 26.32 -13.54 -17.34
CA ASN A 16 25.47 -14.69 -17.02
C ASN A 16 24.51 -14.42 -15.84
N VAL A 17 24.02 -13.19 -15.70
CA VAL A 17 23.04 -12.81 -14.69
C VAL A 17 21.65 -13.28 -15.13
N ARG A 18 20.92 -13.92 -14.22
CA ARG A 18 19.54 -14.32 -14.44
C ARG A 18 18.62 -13.32 -13.73
N LEU A 19 17.73 -12.69 -14.47
CA LEU A 19 16.76 -11.73 -13.96
C LEU A 19 15.37 -12.35 -13.92
N TYR A 20 14.64 -12.02 -12.87
CA TYR A 20 13.25 -12.44 -12.68
C TYR A 20 12.41 -11.25 -12.24
N CYS A 21 11.14 -11.26 -12.59
CA CYS A 21 10.17 -10.25 -12.20
C CYS A 21 9.00 -10.90 -11.46
N LYS A 22 8.79 -10.51 -10.20
CA LYS A 22 7.55 -10.85 -9.50
C LYS A 22 6.45 -9.92 -9.98
N ARG A 23 5.45 -10.47 -10.65
CA ARG A 23 4.43 -9.77 -11.44
C ARG A 23 3.30 -9.24 -10.55
N GLU A 24 3.63 -8.30 -9.66
CA GLU A 24 2.62 -7.64 -8.81
C GLU A 24 1.60 -6.82 -9.63
N ASP A 25 1.97 -6.40 -10.83
CA ASP A 25 1.11 -5.75 -11.81
C ASP A 25 -0.07 -6.65 -12.27
N LEU A 26 0.06 -7.96 -12.15
CA LEU A 26 -0.99 -8.93 -12.49
C LEU A 26 -1.98 -9.20 -11.34
N LEU A 27 -1.88 -8.51 -10.21
CA LEU A 27 -2.91 -8.58 -9.18
C LEU A 27 -4.24 -8.07 -9.75
N PRO A 28 -5.31 -8.89 -9.74
CA PRO A 28 -6.53 -8.61 -10.50
C PRO A 28 -7.45 -7.62 -9.77
N PHE A 29 -6.92 -6.48 -9.38
CA PHE A 29 -7.70 -5.44 -8.70
C PHE A 29 -7.06 -4.06 -8.87
N SER A 30 -7.87 -3.04 -9.08
CA SER A 30 -7.48 -1.63 -9.05
C SER A 30 -6.17 -1.34 -9.83
N LEU A 31 -6.06 -1.82 -11.07
CA LEU A 31 -4.91 -1.69 -11.97
C LEU A 31 -3.63 -2.38 -11.47
N GLY A 32 -3.74 -3.33 -10.55
CA GLY A 32 -2.61 -4.10 -10.05
C GLY A 32 -1.59 -3.32 -9.21
N GLY A 33 -0.43 -3.92 -9.02
CA GLY A 33 0.70 -3.33 -8.32
C GLY A 33 0.76 -3.63 -6.82
N ASN A 34 1.91 -3.32 -6.23
CA ASN A 34 2.21 -3.59 -4.82
C ASN A 34 1.19 -3.03 -3.83
N LYS A 35 0.51 -1.95 -4.19
CA LYS A 35 -0.48 -1.30 -3.31
C LYS A 35 -1.75 -2.14 -3.12
N VAL A 36 -2.03 -3.08 -4.01
CA VAL A 36 -3.16 -4.01 -3.84
C VAL A 36 -2.98 -4.91 -2.61
N ARG A 37 -1.77 -5.43 -2.38
CA ARG A 37 -1.49 -6.24 -1.16
C ARG A 37 -1.62 -5.40 0.10
N ILE A 38 -1.01 -4.23 0.09
CA ILE A 38 -1.03 -3.29 1.22
C ILE A 38 -2.46 -2.84 1.51
N GLY A 39 -3.23 -2.47 0.48
CA GLY A 39 -4.63 -2.06 0.64
C GLY A 39 -5.50 -3.18 1.24
N ARG A 40 -5.32 -4.41 0.79
CA ARG A 40 -6.03 -5.58 1.36
C ARG A 40 -5.64 -5.86 2.81
N ALA A 41 -4.38 -5.61 3.19
CA ALA A 41 -3.95 -5.74 4.57
C ALA A 41 -4.64 -4.71 5.47
N PHE A 42 -4.68 -3.45 5.08
CA PHE A 42 -5.42 -2.41 5.80
C PHE A 42 -6.91 -2.71 5.88
N PHE A 43 -7.50 -3.18 4.79
CA PHE A 43 -8.91 -3.49 4.76
C PHE A 43 -9.27 -4.63 5.73
N ARG A 44 -8.45 -5.68 5.79
CA ARG A 44 -8.59 -6.78 6.74
C ARG A 44 -8.45 -6.29 8.18
N ASP A 45 -7.41 -5.50 8.47
CA ASP A 45 -7.18 -4.93 9.80
C ASP A 45 -8.37 -4.06 10.26
N MET A 46 -8.94 -3.28 9.34
CA MET A 46 -10.17 -2.53 9.58
C MET A 46 -11.33 -3.43 10.00
N GLN A 47 -11.55 -4.53 9.27
CA GLN A 47 -12.61 -5.51 9.57
C GLN A 47 -12.38 -6.21 10.91
N GLU A 48 -11.15 -6.65 11.19
CA GLU A 48 -10.77 -7.28 12.45
C GLU A 48 -10.98 -6.34 13.66
N LYS A 49 -10.82 -5.04 13.46
CA LYS A 49 -11.07 -4.00 14.47
C LYS A 49 -12.54 -3.56 14.53
N ASN A 50 -13.45 -4.21 13.77
CA ASN A 50 -14.88 -3.87 13.69
C ASN A 50 -15.12 -2.39 13.36
N LYS A 51 -14.36 -1.85 12.38
CA LYS A 51 -14.52 -0.50 11.87
C LYS A 51 -15.41 -0.51 10.63
N ASP A 52 -16.19 0.56 10.41
CA ASP A 52 -17.26 0.61 9.42
C ASP A 52 -17.10 1.72 8.37
N CYS A 53 -16.11 2.60 8.54
CA CYS A 53 -15.71 3.56 7.53
C CYS A 53 -14.19 3.73 7.53
N MET A 54 -13.62 4.15 6.40
CA MET A 54 -12.17 4.25 6.23
C MET A 54 -11.73 5.68 5.95
N ILE A 55 -10.76 6.17 6.70
CA ILE A 55 -10.05 7.41 6.44
C ILE A 55 -8.69 7.05 5.84
N ILE A 56 -8.44 7.55 4.64
CA ILE A 56 -7.18 7.37 3.92
C ILE A 56 -6.46 8.71 3.79
N TYR A 57 -5.14 8.68 3.72
CA TYR A 57 -4.32 9.87 3.57
C TYR A 57 -3.28 9.71 2.45
N GLY A 58 -3.12 10.77 1.67
CA GLY A 58 -2.10 10.88 0.64
C GLY A 58 -2.29 12.10 -0.23
N ASN A 59 -1.40 12.30 -1.21
CA ASN A 59 -1.61 13.30 -2.26
C ASN A 59 -2.54 12.76 -3.37
N SER A 60 -2.93 13.62 -4.29
CA SER A 60 -3.83 13.29 -5.40
C SER A 60 -3.32 12.19 -6.35
N ARG A 61 -2.01 11.90 -6.34
CA ARG A 61 -1.36 10.86 -7.17
C ARG A 61 -1.27 9.50 -6.49
N SER A 62 -1.71 9.38 -5.22
CA SER A 62 -1.51 8.17 -4.40
C SER A 62 -2.15 6.93 -5.00
N ASN A 63 -1.32 5.94 -5.35
CA ASN A 63 -1.78 4.62 -5.77
C ASN A 63 -2.41 3.82 -4.62
N LEU A 64 -1.96 4.03 -3.37
CA LEU A 64 -2.55 3.38 -2.21
C LEU A 64 -3.97 3.89 -1.97
N CYS A 65 -4.17 5.21 -1.97
CA CYS A 65 -5.49 5.80 -1.79
C CYS A 65 -6.47 5.34 -2.89
N ARG A 66 -6.03 5.25 -4.15
CA ARG A 66 -6.85 4.70 -5.25
C ARG A 66 -7.27 3.26 -4.98
N VAL A 67 -6.36 2.41 -4.53
CA VAL A 67 -6.67 1.01 -4.21
C VAL A 67 -7.66 0.92 -3.05
N LEU A 68 -7.44 1.69 -1.99
CA LEU A 68 -8.32 1.69 -0.81
C LEU A 68 -9.71 2.24 -1.14
N ALA A 69 -9.82 3.33 -1.88
CA ALA A 69 -11.09 3.85 -2.36
C ALA A 69 -11.87 2.80 -3.20
N ASN A 70 -11.16 2.04 -4.04
CA ASN A 70 -11.77 0.97 -4.82
C ASN A 70 -12.24 -0.19 -3.93
N LEU A 71 -11.48 -0.59 -2.91
CA LEU A 71 -11.91 -1.60 -1.94
C LEU A 71 -13.16 -1.15 -1.19
N CYS A 72 -13.15 0.08 -0.68
CA CYS A 72 -14.30 0.65 0.02
C CYS A 72 -15.55 0.70 -0.88
N CYS A 73 -15.39 1.13 -2.13
CA CYS A 73 -16.49 1.14 -3.12
C CYS A 73 -17.05 -0.27 -3.37
N ALA A 74 -16.20 -1.26 -3.59
CA ALA A 74 -16.59 -2.65 -3.85
C ALA A 74 -17.36 -3.26 -2.67
N GLU A 75 -16.97 -2.93 -1.44
CA GLU A 75 -17.57 -3.44 -0.21
C GLU A 75 -18.65 -2.50 0.37
N LYS A 76 -18.98 -1.40 -0.33
CA LYS A 76 -19.98 -0.40 0.08
C LYS A 76 -19.68 0.25 1.43
N ILE A 77 -18.42 0.49 1.71
CA ILE A 77 -17.93 1.13 2.93
C ILE A 77 -17.64 2.61 2.64
N PRO A 78 -18.11 3.56 3.47
CA PRO A 78 -17.76 4.98 3.33
C PRO A 78 -16.24 5.19 3.37
N CYS A 79 -15.73 6.01 2.44
CA CYS A 79 -14.31 6.30 2.30
C CYS A 79 -14.07 7.81 2.28
N TYR A 80 -13.21 8.27 3.16
CA TYR A 80 -12.85 9.68 3.33
C TYR A 80 -11.36 9.85 3.05
N MET A 81 -11.02 10.64 2.04
CA MET A 81 -9.64 10.88 1.65
C MET A 81 -9.16 12.24 2.10
N ILE A 82 -8.30 12.28 3.09
CA ILE A 82 -7.54 13.47 3.44
C ILE A 82 -6.44 13.64 2.39
N CYS A 83 -6.57 14.69 1.58
CA CYS A 83 -5.70 14.96 0.44
C CYS A 83 -4.87 16.20 0.69
N SER A 84 -3.57 16.03 0.94
CA SER A 84 -2.68 17.17 1.12
C SER A 84 -2.27 17.78 -0.21
N SER A 85 -2.25 19.14 -0.25
CA SER A 85 -1.66 19.91 -1.35
C SER A 85 -0.13 19.86 -1.29
N GLU A 86 0.53 20.11 -2.43
CA GLU A 86 1.97 20.33 -2.46
C GLU A 86 2.31 21.69 -1.81
N GLU A 87 3.58 21.93 -1.46
CA GLU A 87 4.00 23.07 -0.63
C GLU A 87 3.60 24.46 -1.16
N ASN A 88 3.53 24.60 -2.49
CA ASN A 88 3.21 25.87 -3.16
C ASN A 88 1.80 25.93 -3.74
N GLU A 89 0.92 25.01 -3.37
CA GLU A 89 -0.43 24.90 -3.92
C GLU A 89 -1.48 25.11 -2.82
N GLU A 90 -2.46 25.96 -3.06
CA GLU A 90 -3.57 26.17 -2.13
C GLU A 90 -4.53 24.97 -2.09
N GLN A 91 -4.63 24.23 -3.21
CA GLN A 91 -5.50 23.08 -3.36
C GLN A 91 -4.77 21.91 -4.04
N PRO A 92 -5.12 20.66 -3.73
CA PRO A 92 -4.55 19.50 -4.41
C PRO A 92 -4.83 19.52 -5.92
N ILE A 93 -3.80 19.28 -6.73
CA ILE A 93 -3.95 19.18 -8.20
C ILE A 93 -4.84 17.97 -8.55
N GLU A 94 -5.72 18.15 -9.52
CA GLU A 94 -6.49 17.03 -10.06
C GLU A 94 -5.62 16.12 -10.92
N THR A 95 -5.67 14.81 -10.66
CA THR A 95 -4.92 13.75 -11.35
C THR A 95 -5.84 12.61 -11.77
N ASN A 96 -5.34 11.67 -12.56
CA ASN A 96 -6.13 10.47 -12.92
C ASN A 96 -6.55 9.68 -11.67
N ASN A 97 -5.65 9.52 -10.69
CA ASN A 97 -5.98 8.83 -9.45
C ASN A 97 -7.05 9.57 -8.64
N SER A 98 -6.96 10.89 -8.50
CA SER A 98 -7.97 11.66 -7.77
C SER A 98 -9.35 11.63 -8.45
N ARG A 99 -9.40 11.65 -9.78
CA ARG A 99 -10.65 11.45 -10.53
C ARG A 99 -11.26 10.07 -10.28
N LEU A 100 -10.43 9.02 -10.36
CA LEU A 100 -10.89 7.66 -10.07
C LEU A 100 -11.42 7.52 -8.63
N MET A 101 -10.73 8.10 -7.64
CA MET A 101 -11.19 8.07 -6.25
C MET A 101 -12.55 8.77 -6.08
N LYS A 102 -12.75 9.92 -6.71
CA LYS A 102 -14.06 10.61 -6.73
C LYS A 102 -15.16 9.76 -7.37
N TRP A 103 -14.88 9.14 -8.52
CA TRP A 103 -15.85 8.25 -9.19
C TRP A 103 -16.18 7.01 -8.38
N LEU A 104 -15.24 6.52 -7.57
CA LEU A 104 -15.43 5.42 -6.64
C LEU A 104 -16.17 5.84 -5.35
N GLY A 105 -16.60 7.09 -5.25
CA GLY A 105 -17.39 7.60 -4.13
C GLY A 105 -16.59 8.03 -2.90
N ALA A 106 -15.26 8.15 -3.00
CA ALA A 106 -14.48 8.70 -1.89
C ALA A 106 -14.75 10.20 -1.71
N GLU A 107 -15.10 10.61 -0.49
CA GLU A 107 -15.17 12.02 -0.11
C GLU A 107 -13.75 12.56 0.04
N VAL A 108 -13.39 13.56 -0.76
CA VAL A 108 -12.06 14.17 -0.72
C VAL A 108 -12.07 15.39 0.19
N ILE A 109 -11.25 15.37 1.23
CA ILE A 109 -11.08 16.44 2.22
C ILE A 109 -9.69 17.07 1.97
N PRO A 110 -9.63 18.23 1.31
CA PRO A 110 -8.36 18.91 1.05
C PRO A 110 -7.80 19.52 2.33
N CYS A 111 -6.47 19.50 2.47
CA CYS A 111 -5.78 20.19 3.57
C CYS A 111 -4.36 20.62 3.15
N ARG A 112 -3.74 21.50 3.92
CA ARG A 112 -2.31 21.80 3.82
C ARG A 112 -1.50 20.72 4.53
N LYS A 113 -0.24 20.51 4.13
CA LYS A 113 0.66 19.55 4.80
C LYS A 113 0.80 19.81 6.30
N THR A 114 0.76 21.07 6.72
CA THR A 114 0.84 21.49 8.12
C THR A 114 -0.42 21.21 8.94
N GLU A 115 -1.54 20.91 8.27
CA GLU A 115 -2.86 20.74 8.88
C GLU A 115 -3.31 19.27 8.93
N ILE A 116 -2.47 18.33 8.46
CA ILE A 116 -2.84 16.92 8.32
C ILE A 116 -3.34 16.33 9.65
N ALA A 117 -2.57 16.47 10.72
CA ALA A 117 -2.94 15.91 12.04
C ALA A 117 -4.27 16.47 12.54
N GLN A 118 -4.49 17.78 12.40
CA GLN A 118 -5.73 18.44 12.78
C GLN A 118 -6.91 17.96 11.93
N THR A 119 -6.71 17.84 10.61
CA THR A 119 -7.75 17.38 9.66
C THR A 119 -8.13 15.93 9.95
N VAL A 120 -7.15 15.05 10.24
CA VAL A 120 -7.40 13.67 10.66
C VAL A 120 -8.28 13.63 11.91
N GLU A 121 -7.87 14.37 12.95
CA GLU A 121 -8.60 14.40 14.23
C GLU A 121 -10.03 14.92 14.06
N GLN A 122 -10.20 16.03 13.35
CA GLN A 122 -11.52 16.59 13.06
C GLN A 122 -12.41 15.62 12.29
N THR A 123 -11.85 14.95 11.28
CA THR A 123 -12.60 13.96 10.47
C THR A 123 -13.00 12.76 11.34
N MET A 124 -12.09 12.24 12.16
CA MET A 124 -12.41 11.12 13.07
C MET A 124 -13.50 11.49 14.05
N ASN A 125 -13.43 12.69 14.67
CA ASN A 125 -14.42 13.16 15.64
C ASN A 125 -15.79 13.34 14.97
N ARG A 126 -15.85 14.03 13.82
CA ARG A 126 -17.07 14.21 13.03
C ARG A 126 -17.75 12.86 12.74
N LEU A 127 -17.02 11.90 12.21
CA LEU A 127 -17.56 10.60 11.86
C LEU A 127 -18.02 9.82 13.10
N THR A 128 -17.32 9.95 14.22
CA THR A 128 -17.75 9.33 15.48
C THR A 128 -19.05 9.95 16.00
N GLU A 129 -19.21 11.26 15.91
CA GLU A 129 -20.44 11.98 16.25
C GLU A 129 -21.61 11.60 15.34
N GLU A 130 -21.34 11.30 14.07
CA GLU A 130 -22.29 10.77 13.10
C GLU A 130 -22.65 9.29 13.34
N GLY A 131 -22.02 8.62 14.31
CA GLY A 131 -22.30 7.24 14.69
C GLY A 131 -21.44 6.18 13.99
N TYR A 132 -20.41 6.58 13.24
CA TYR A 132 -19.46 5.67 12.64
C TYR A 132 -18.34 5.26 13.60
N HIS A 133 -17.67 4.14 13.27
CA HIS A 133 -16.45 3.66 13.91
C HIS A 133 -15.28 3.78 12.94
N PRO A 134 -14.67 4.97 12.79
CA PRO A 134 -13.70 5.23 11.75
C PRO A 134 -12.40 4.44 11.95
N TYR A 135 -11.83 4.00 10.82
CA TYR A 135 -10.50 3.41 10.70
C TYR A 135 -9.60 4.36 9.92
N TYR A 136 -8.59 4.92 10.57
CA TYR A 136 -7.54 5.67 9.89
C TYR A 136 -6.36 4.75 9.58
N ILE A 137 -5.93 4.70 8.30
CA ILE A 137 -4.93 3.72 7.84
C ILE A 137 -3.59 3.80 8.56
N PHE A 138 -3.22 4.96 9.09
CA PHE A 138 -1.97 5.14 9.85
C PHE A 138 -2.16 5.08 11.38
N GLY A 139 -3.35 4.74 11.86
CA GLY A 139 -3.64 4.59 13.29
C GLY A 139 -4.18 5.86 13.92
N ASP A 140 -3.34 6.67 14.55
CA ASP A 140 -3.71 7.95 15.15
C ASP A 140 -3.35 9.15 14.25
N LYS A 141 -3.68 10.36 14.70
CA LYS A 141 -3.39 11.61 13.98
C LYS A 141 -1.90 11.89 13.74
N PHE A 142 -1.01 11.22 14.46
CA PHE A 142 0.43 11.32 14.30
C PHE A 142 1.01 10.24 13.38
N GLY A 143 0.15 9.34 12.89
CA GLY A 143 0.54 8.25 12.00
C GLY A 143 1.12 7.05 12.73
N THR A 144 0.70 6.82 13.99
CA THR A 144 1.17 5.72 14.83
C THR A 144 0.05 4.71 15.12
N GLY A 145 0.38 3.42 15.12
CA GLY A 145 -0.51 2.34 15.56
C GLY A 145 -0.82 1.29 14.51
N ASN A 146 -0.66 1.59 13.21
CA ASN A 146 -0.91 0.64 12.13
C ASN A 146 0.32 0.40 11.24
N GLU A 147 1.53 0.71 11.71
CA GLU A 147 2.78 0.61 10.94
C GLU A 147 3.08 -0.83 10.50
N GLY A 148 2.72 -1.80 11.33
CA GLY A 148 2.89 -3.23 11.04
C GLY A 148 2.00 -3.74 9.91
N THR A 149 0.84 -3.14 9.70
CA THR A 149 -0.17 -3.62 8.72
C THR A 149 0.36 -3.65 7.28
N PRO A 150 0.95 -2.57 6.73
CA PRO A 150 1.51 -2.62 5.38
C PRO A 150 2.79 -3.47 5.29
N VAL A 151 3.53 -3.62 6.40
CA VAL A 151 4.74 -4.44 6.48
C VAL A 151 4.38 -5.92 6.35
N GLN A 152 3.35 -6.39 7.06
CA GLN A 152 2.90 -7.77 7.01
C GLN A 152 2.52 -8.22 5.59
N ALA A 153 1.96 -7.33 4.78
CA ALA A 153 1.63 -7.63 3.38
C ALA A 153 2.84 -8.09 2.56
N TYR A 154 4.03 -7.59 2.91
CA TYR A 154 5.26 -7.95 2.21
C TYR A 154 6.16 -8.95 2.95
N VAL A 155 5.92 -9.22 4.21
CA VAL A 155 6.36 -10.47 4.85
C VAL A 155 5.74 -11.67 4.11
N ASP A 156 4.44 -11.60 3.83
CA ASP A 156 3.74 -12.63 3.06
C ASP A 156 4.24 -12.70 1.60
N GLY A 157 4.51 -11.55 0.98
CA GLY A 157 5.10 -11.47 -0.36
C GLY A 157 6.50 -12.10 -0.43
N TYR A 158 7.30 -11.97 0.62
CA TYR A 158 8.60 -12.60 0.75
C TYR A 158 8.46 -14.13 0.86
N ARG A 159 7.53 -14.63 1.66
CA ARG A 159 7.24 -16.07 1.76
C ARG A 159 6.83 -16.69 0.43
N GLU A 160 6.10 -15.95 -0.40
CA GLU A 160 5.78 -16.41 -1.76
C GLU A 160 7.05 -16.56 -2.62
N ILE A 161 8.04 -15.65 -2.47
CA ILE A 161 9.32 -15.74 -3.17
C ILE A 161 10.07 -16.99 -2.74
N LEU A 162 10.19 -17.24 -1.44
CA LEU A 162 10.84 -18.44 -0.91
C LEU A 162 10.17 -19.75 -1.37
N ALA A 163 8.84 -19.78 -1.36
CA ALA A 163 8.09 -20.94 -1.83
C ALA A 163 8.38 -21.24 -3.31
N TRP A 164 8.45 -20.20 -4.13
CA TRP A 164 8.77 -20.32 -5.55
C TRP A 164 10.24 -20.75 -5.78
N GLU A 165 11.20 -20.18 -5.03
CA GLU A 165 12.62 -20.61 -5.09
C GLU A 165 12.77 -22.09 -4.80
N LYS A 166 12.07 -22.58 -3.78
CA LYS A 166 12.07 -24.00 -3.40
C LYS A 166 11.47 -24.88 -4.50
N GLU A 167 10.35 -24.46 -5.09
CA GLU A 167 9.70 -25.18 -6.17
C GLU A 167 10.58 -25.27 -7.43
N GLN A 168 11.26 -24.17 -7.77
CA GLN A 168 12.12 -24.10 -8.95
C GLN A 168 13.56 -24.59 -8.69
N ASN A 169 13.89 -24.96 -7.47
CA ASN A 169 15.24 -25.36 -7.03
C ASN A 169 16.31 -24.31 -7.40
N ILE A 170 16.04 -23.05 -7.12
CA ILE A 170 16.97 -21.94 -7.31
C ILE A 170 16.99 -21.07 -6.06
N SER A 171 18.00 -20.17 -5.96
CA SER A 171 18.05 -19.13 -4.93
C SER A 171 18.41 -17.79 -5.55
N PHE A 172 17.74 -16.73 -5.10
CA PHE A 172 18.08 -15.37 -5.48
C PHE A 172 19.23 -14.86 -4.60
N SER A 173 20.17 -14.16 -5.21
CA SER A 173 21.22 -13.43 -4.48
C SER A 173 20.74 -12.04 -4.05
N HIS A 174 19.82 -11.44 -4.81
CA HIS A 174 19.34 -10.08 -4.61
C HIS A 174 17.86 -9.98 -4.94
N ILE A 175 17.13 -9.19 -4.15
CA ILE A 175 15.75 -8.78 -4.42
C ILE A 175 15.72 -7.26 -4.47
N PHE A 176 15.30 -6.70 -5.60
CA PHE A 176 15.17 -5.26 -5.79
C PHE A 176 13.69 -4.85 -5.68
N ALA A 177 13.42 -3.77 -4.97
CA ALA A 177 12.08 -3.20 -4.86
C ALA A 177 12.11 -1.68 -4.97
N ALA A 178 11.13 -1.10 -5.65
CA ALA A 178 10.91 0.35 -5.63
C ALA A 178 10.50 0.77 -4.20
N SER A 179 11.18 1.77 -3.65
CA SER A 179 11.04 2.22 -2.28
C SER A 179 10.75 3.73 -2.22
N GLY A 180 9.47 4.10 -2.10
CA GLY A 180 9.03 5.46 -1.76
C GLY A 180 8.89 5.60 -0.24
N THR A 181 7.72 5.25 0.33
CA THR A 181 7.49 5.29 1.79
C THR A 181 8.17 4.16 2.57
N GLY A 182 8.84 3.22 1.92
CA GLY A 182 9.61 2.15 2.54
C GLY A 182 8.83 0.89 2.95
N SER A 183 7.50 0.91 3.03
CA SER A 183 6.70 -0.20 3.59
C SER A 183 6.90 -1.54 2.86
N THR A 184 7.02 -1.54 1.53
CA THR A 184 7.32 -2.74 0.75
C THR A 184 8.70 -3.31 1.10
N GLN A 185 9.72 -2.47 1.11
CA GLN A 185 11.08 -2.88 1.45
C GLN A 185 11.16 -3.37 2.90
N CYS A 186 10.53 -2.66 3.83
CA CYS A 186 10.46 -3.05 5.24
C CYS A 186 9.83 -4.44 5.39
N GLY A 187 8.74 -4.72 4.68
CA GLY A 187 8.10 -6.03 4.70
C GLY A 187 9.00 -7.15 4.15
N LEU A 188 9.70 -6.91 3.04
CA LEU A 188 10.65 -7.87 2.48
C LEU A 188 11.81 -8.14 3.45
N VAL A 189 12.39 -7.09 4.06
CA VAL A 189 13.46 -7.22 5.06
C VAL A 189 12.98 -7.98 6.30
N SER A 190 11.79 -7.65 6.79
CA SER A 190 11.20 -8.35 7.94
C SER A 190 10.94 -9.83 7.62
N GLY A 191 10.40 -10.13 6.43
CA GLY A 191 10.21 -11.49 5.96
C GLY A 191 11.53 -12.26 5.89
N LYS A 192 12.57 -11.65 5.31
CA LYS A 192 13.92 -12.23 5.27
C LYS A 192 14.44 -12.57 6.68
N LEU A 193 14.31 -11.66 7.63
CA LEU A 193 14.79 -11.88 9.00
C LEU A 193 14.02 -13.01 9.69
N LEU A 194 12.69 -13.07 9.53
CA LEU A 194 11.84 -14.10 10.10
C LEU A 194 12.13 -15.50 9.53
N GLU A 195 12.37 -15.58 8.23
CA GLU A 195 12.59 -16.83 7.51
C GLU A 195 14.12 -17.18 7.34
N GLN A 196 15.00 -16.38 7.95
CA GLN A 196 16.47 -16.57 7.92
C GLN A 196 17.06 -16.59 6.49
N GLY A 197 16.50 -15.76 5.59
CA GLY A 197 17.00 -15.64 4.21
C GLY A 197 18.41 -15.05 4.13
N THR A 198 19.10 -15.33 3.03
CA THR A 198 20.51 -14.92 2.83
C THR A 198 20.70 -13.86 1.75
N GLU A 199 19.73 -13.66 0.87
CA GLU A 199 19.75 -12.70 -0.23
C GLU A 199 19.83 -11.25 0.27
N GLN A 200 20.29 -10.34 -0.59
CA GLN A 200 20.28 -8.91 -0.30
C GLN A 200 18.95 -8.27 -0.72
N ILE A 201 18.33 -7.51 0.17
CA ILE A 201 17.13 -6.72 -0.14
C ILE A 201 17.58 -5.29 -0.43
N ILE A 202 17.36 -4.83 -1.66
CA ILE A 202 17.79 -3.51 -2.13
C ILE A 202 16.56 -2.68 -2.51
N GLY A 203 16.35 -1.58 -1.79
CA GLY A 203 15.36 -0.57 -2.12
C GLY A 203 15.94 0.44 -3.12
N LEU A 204 15.22 0.67 -4.21
CA LEU A 204 15.52 1.73 -5.17
C LEU A 204 14.61 2.93 -4.85
N SER A 205 15.21 4.04 -4.46
CA SER A 205 14.48 5.29 -4.17
C SER A 205 13.79 5.82 -5.43
N ILE A 206 12.54 6.24 -5.28
CA ILE A 206 11.68 6.81 -6.35
C ILE A 206 11.10 8.15 -5.93
#